data_b69c94ba4cc8dd0deb6c9b8eec1efbd9
#
_entry.id   b69c94ba4cc8dd0deb6c9b8eec1efbd9
#
_cell.length_a   1.000
_cell.length_b   1.000
_cell.length_c   1.000
_cell.angle_alpha   90.00
_cell.angle_beta   90.00
_cell.angle_gamma   90.00
#
_symmetry.space_group_name_H-M   'P 1'
#
loop_
_entity.id
_entity.type
_entity.pdbx_description
1 polymer ?
#
loop_
_entity_poly.entity_id
_entity_poly.type
_entity_poly.pdbx_seq_one_letter_code
_entity_poly.pdbx_strand_id
1 'polypeptide(L)'
;MVHRQDPSGTWTFEKVDDWDLSDKVPHDCVRPTAWFPKGECDPVTGVMPDHQGLIWWITRRGRIGTLNPDTGKVQGTQLANEEIQNGMSVAADGVYLVSDHAMYRFAADADGKPVQGWREVYDRGTGRKVGAINQGSGTTPTLLGERYVTITDNSDGRINLLVYRREQDYAGNRLICKLPVFDNNASATDNSAIGWGRSIILENNAGYTSAFAQKDWQAVHGGISRIDIRADESGCDLVWESKERSPSVVPKLSVGNGLLYFYTFEPQADGENAWYLMALDFASGQTRFKALSGVGQAFDNNWSPITLAPDGTAYVGTFGGLVALWDKGVNASSEPARLSEK
;
A
#
# COMPACT_ATOMS: atom_id res chain seq x y z
N MET A 1 5.16 -9.75 20.07
CA MET A 1 6.57 -9.26 20.24
C MET A 1 6.51 -7.88 20.85
N VAL A 2 7.28 -7.63 21.89
CA VAL A 2 7.45 -6.31 22.51
C VAL A 2 8.90 -5.87 22.34
N HIS A 3 9.11 -4.61 21.96
CA HIS A 3 10.42 -4.00 21.84
C HIS A 3 10.75 -3.35 23.20
N ARG A 4 11.80 -3.81 23.85
CA ARG A 4 12.20 -3.34 25.17
C ARG A 4 13.68 -2.99 25.18
N GLN A 5 14.04 -1.96 25.94
CA GLN A 5 15.41 -1.63 26.24
C GLN A 5 15.78 -2.27 27.58
N ASP A 6 16.87 -3.03 27.62
CA ASP A 6 17.39 -3.59 28.83
C ASP A 6 18.12 -2.52 29.68
N PRO A 7 18.52 -2.84 30.96
CA PRO A 7 19.23 -1.89 31.79
C PRO A 7 20.59 -1.42 31.21
N SER A 8 21.17 -2.15 30.29
CA SER A 8 22.41 -1.75 29.60
C SER A 8 22.18 -0.79 28.43
N GLY A 9 20.92 -0.48 28.08
CA GLY A 9 20.54 0.34 26.94
C GLY A 9 20.42 -0.43 25.63
N THR A 10 20.57 -1.75 25.67
CA THR A 10 20.42 -2.59 24.45
C THR A 10 18.94 -2.83 24.14
N TRP A 11 18.54 -2.61 22.88
CA TRP A 11 17.19 -2.89 22.42
C TRP A 11 17.04 -4.35 22.03
N THR A 12 16.00 -5.01 22.53
CA THR A 12 15.67 -6.40 22.27
C THR A 12 14.21 -6.57 21.92
N PHE A 13 13.87 -7.68 21.22
CA PHE A 13 12.49 -8.09 21.00
C PHE A 13 12.17 -9.28 21.90
N GLU A 14 11.11 -9.13 22.69
CA GLU A 14 10.60 -10.19 23.54
C GLU A 14 9.29 -10.75 22.96
N LYS A 15 9.20 -12.07 22.81
CA LYS A 15 7.96 -12.74 22.45
C LYS A 15 7.09 -12.82 23.71
N VAL A 16 5.98 -12.08 23.74
CA VAL A 16 5.08 -12.06 24.90
C VAL A 16 3.91 -13.01 24.75
N ASP A 17 3.44 -13.21 23.53
CA ASP A 17 2.32 -14.10 23.22
C ASP A 17 2.50 -14.81 21.88
N ASP A 18 1.76 -15.93 21.75
CA ASP A 18 1.73 -16.80 20.58
C ASP A 18 0.32 -17.41 20.41
N TRP A 19 -0.29 -17.19 19.26
CA TRP A 19 -1.61 -17.72 18.98
C TRP A 19 -1.56 -18.58 17.70
N ASP A 20 -2.08 -19.79 17.81
CA ASP A 20 -2.15 -20.74 16.70
C ASP A 20 -3.48 -20.56 15.93
N LEU A 21 -3.39 -20.35 14.63
CA LEU A 21 -4.52 -20.24 13.72
C LEU A 21 -4.76 -21.52 12.91
N SER A 22 -4.04 -22.61 13.16
CA SER A 22 -4.06 -23.83 12.34
C SER A 22 -5.46 -24.47 12.26
N ASP A 23 -6.28 -24.33 13.31
CA ASP A 23 -7.68 -24.81 13.31
C ASP A 23 -8.59 -24.02 12.35
N LYS A 24 -8.21 -22.86 11.93
CA LYS A 24 -9.00 -21.95 11.07
C LYS A 24 -8.41 -21.77 9.69
N VAL A 25 -7.11 -21.98 9.56
CA VAL A 25 -6.35 -21.69 8.34
C VAL A 25 -5.63 -22.95 7.90
N PRO A 26 -5.95 -23.52 6.72
CA PRO A 26 -5.21 -24.65 6.17
C PRO A 26 -3.71 -24.34 6.04
N HIS A 27 -2.84 -25.22 6.51
CA HIS A 27 -1.40 -24.99 6.64
C HIS A 27 -0.51 -26.04 5.99
N ASP A 28 -1.08 -27.08 5.36
CA ASP A 28 -0.32 -28.14 4.68
C ASP A 28 0.28 -27.64 3.34
N CYS A 29 1.28 -26.80 3.45
CA CYS A 29 1.98 -26.22 2.31
C CYS A 29 3.07 -27.17 1.80
N VAL A 30 3.00 -27.58 0.55
CA VAL A 30 4.05 -28.41 -0.12
C VAL A 30 5.34 -27.60 -0.29
N ARG A 31 5.23 -26.29 -0.48
CA ARG A 31 6.37 -25.36 -0.58
C ARG A 31 6.06 -24.06 0.17
N PRO A 32 6.24 -24.04 1.50
CA PRO A 32 5.82 -22.92 2.32
C PRO A 32 6.56 -21.61 2.01
N THR A 33 7.77 -21.68 1.46
CA THR A 33 8.58 -20.52 1.08
C THR A 33 8.29 -19.99 -0.33
N ALA A 34 7.42 -20.67 -1.10
CA ALA A 34 7.06 -20.21 -2.43
C ALA A 34 6.08 -19.04 -2.34
N TRP A 35 6.26 -18.03 -3.21
CA TRP A 35 5.34 -16.91 -3.32
C TRP A 35 3.88 -17.34 -3.58
N PHE A 36 3.71 -18.45 -4.31
CA PHE A 36 2.45 -19.15 -4.50
C PHE A 36 2.60 -20.58 -3.95
N PRO A 37 2.36 -20.80 -2.67
CA PRO A 37 2.49 -22.12 -2.07
C PRO A 37 1.49 -23.06 -2.69
N LYS A 38 1.93 -24.33 -2.90
CA LYS A 38 1.09 -25.42 -3.36
C LYS A 38 0.66 -26.28 -2.17
N GLY A 39 -0.44 -27.01 -2.33
CA GLY A 39 -0.99 -27.88 -1.31
C GLY A 39 -2.20 -27.28 -0.61
N GLU A 40 -2.63 -27.93 0.45
CA GLU A 40 -3.76 -27.52 1.29
C GLU A 40 -3.31 -26.43 2.27
N CYS A 41 -2.90 -25.28 1.75
CA CYS A 41 -2.51 -24.18 2.59
C CYS A 41 -3.09 -22.84 2.10
N ASP A 42 -3.28 -21.94 3.05
CA ASP A 42 -3.83 -20.62 2.82
C ASP A 42 -3.03 -19.59 3.63
N PRO A 43 -1.96 -19.01 3.05
CA PRO A 43 -1.07 -18.15 3.79
C PRO A 43 -1.79 -16.92 4.35
N VAL A 44 -1.50 -16.58 5.61
CA VAL A 44 -1.88 -15.29 6.19
C VAL A 44 -1.13 -14.18 5.47
N THR A 45 -1.86 -13.23 4.89
CA THR A 45 -1.30 -12.12 4.10
C THR A 45 -1.34 -10.78 4.84
N GLY A 46 -2.12 -10.68 5.91
CA GLY A 46 -2.19 -9.47 6.71
C GLY A 46 -2.67 -9.73 8.13
N VAL A 47 -2.10 -9.00 9.06
CA VAL A 47 -2.48 -8.98 10.49
C VAL A 47 -2.46 -7.54 10.95
N MET A 48 -3.55 -7.08 11.61
CA MET A 48 -3.68 -5.71 12.07
C MET A 48 -4.57 -5.64 13.34
N PRO A 49 -4.16 -4.95 14.40
CA PRO A 49 -5.04 -4.67 15.52
C PRO A 49 -6.10 -3.63 15.14
N ASP A 50 -7.31 -3.75 15.69
CA ASP A 50 -8.33 -2.74 15.58
C ASP A 50 -8.41 -1.84 16.83
N HIS A 51 -9.31 -0.86 16.79
CA HIS A 51 -9.53 0.09 17.89
C HIS A 51 -10.26 -0.50 19.09
N GLN A 52 -10.77 -1.74 18.99
CA GLN A 52 -11.49 -2.45 20.04
C GLN A 52 -10.59 -3.49 20.73
N GLY A 53 -9.34 -3.65 20.27
CA GLY A 53 -8.38 -4.59 20.82
C GLY A 53 -8.40 -5.97 20.16
N LEU A 54 -9.23 -6.19 19.14
CA LEU A 54 -9.17 -7.42 18.34
C LEU A 54 -8.01 -7.37 17.35
N ILE A 55 -7.39 -8.51 17.10
CA ILE A 55 -6.38 -8.68 16.06
C ILE A 55 -7.08 -9.30 14.84
N TRP A 56 -7.22 -8.52 13.77
CA TRP A 56 -7.73 -8.99 12.49
C TRP A 56 -6.65 -9.71 11.70
N TRP A 57 -7.04 -10.77 11.02
CA TRP A 57 -6.18 -11.50 10.10
C TRP A 57 -6.91 -11.82 8.80
N ILE A 58 -6.18 -11.84 7.71
CA ILE A 58 -6.66 -12.20 6.37
C ILE A 58 -5.71 -13.17 5.71
N THR A 59 -6.24 -14.00 4.81
CA THR A 59 -5.46 -14.98 4.08
C THR A 59 -5.57 -14.78 2.58
N ARG A 60 -4.65 -15.38 1.85
CA ARG A 60 -4.61 -15.36 0.39
C ARG A 60 -5.91 -15.83 -0.25
N ARG A 61 -6.54 -16.88 0.27
CA ARG A 61 -7.76 -17.49 -0.27
C ARG A 61 -9.04 -16.91 0.31
N GLY A 62 -9.01 -15.67 0.75
CA GLY A 62 -10.18 -14.90 1.15
C GLY A 62 -10.77 -15.23 2.52
N ARG A 63 -10.01 -15.88 3.42
CA ARG A 63 -10.43 -15.97 4.83
C ARG A 63 -10.18 -14.66 5.53
N ILE A 64 -11.12 -14.29 6.38
CA ILE A 64 -11.08 -13.07 7.19
C ILE A 64 -11.44 -13.48 8.60
N GLY A 65 -10.65 -13.09 9.57
CA GLY A 65 -10.94 -13.43 10.96
C GLY A 65 -10.44 -12.40 11.95
N THR A 66 -10.83 -12.65 13.18
CA THR A 66 -10.42 -11.93 14.36
C THR A 66 -9.85 -12.89 15.40
N LEU A 67 -8.96 -12.38 16.20
CA LEU A 67 -8.44 -12.99 17.41
C LEU A 67 -8.63 -12.00 18.56
N ASN A 68 -9.28 -12.45 19.62
CA ASN A 68 -9.29 -11.71 20.89
C ASN A 68 -8.04 -12.10 21.68
N PRO A 69 -7.08 -11.20 21.89
CA PRO A 69 -5.80 -11.53 22.54
C PRO A 69 -5.94 -11.88 24.03
N ASP A 70 -7.00 -11.39 24.71
CA ASP A 70 -7.20 -11.65 26.14
C ASP A 70 -7.77 -13.05 26.40
N THR A 71 -8.57 -13.56 25.46
CA THR A 71 -9.26 -14.85 25.63
C THR A 71 -8.71 -15.96 24.72
N GLY A 72 -7.91 -15.61 23.72
CA GLY A 72 -7.47 -16.52 22.66
C GLY A 72 -8.59 -16.94 21.68
N LYS A 73 -9.81 -16.37 21.80
CA LYS A 73 -10.94 -16.73 20.93
C LYS A 73 -10.68 -16.28 19.50
N VAL A 74 -10.70 -17.22 18.56
CA VAL A 74 -10.57 -16.98 17.12
C VAL A 74 -11.92 -17.14 16.44
N GLN A 75 -12.31 -16.14 15.66
CA GLN A 75 -13.51 -16.15 14.81
C GLN A 75 -13.11 -15.95 13.35
N GLY A 76 -13.96 -16.35 12.40
CA GLY A 76 -13.65 -16.16 10.99
C GLY A 76 -14.84 -16.37 10.06
N THR A 77 -14.67 -15.88 8.85
CA THR A 77 -15.54 -16.06 7.70
C THR A 77 -14.68 -16.22 6.44
N GLN A 78 -15.28 -16.52 5.31
CA GLN A 78 -14.56 -16.68 4.05
C GLN A 78 -15.36 -16.05 2.90
N LEU A 79 -14.68 -15.32 2.04
CA LEU A 79 -15.18 -14.89 0.75
C LEU A 79 -15.16 -16.09 -0.21
N ALA A 80 -16.30 -16.39 -0.81
CA ALA A 80 -16.39 -17.54 -1.71
C ALA A 80 -15.73 -17.25 -3.06
N ASN A 81 -14.70 -18.05 -3.41
CA ASN A 81 -13.97 -17.95 -4.68
C ASN A 81 -13.32 -16.59 -4.94
N GLU A 82 -12.91 -15.88 -3.90
CA GLU A 82 -12.18 -14.63 -4.01
C GLU A 82 -10.81 -14.75 -3.33
N GLU A 83 -9.83 -13.99 -3.84
CA GLU A 83 -8.48 -13.93 -3.31
C GLU A 83 -8.19 -12.55 -2.73
N ILE A 84 -7.42 -12.49 -1.64
CA ILE A 84 -6.92 -11.25 -1.06
C ILE A 84 -5.41 -11.21 -1.23
N GLN A 85 -4.94 -10.30 -2.08
CA GLN A 85 -3.52 -10.18 -2.40
C GLN A 85 -2.75 -9.39 -1.34
N ASN A 86 -3.28 -8.22 -0.97
CA ASN A 86 -2.61 -7.25 -0.13
C ASN A 86 -3.22 -7.17 1.28
N GLY A 87 -2.75 -6.22 2.05
CA GLY A 87 -3.19 -5.99 3.41
C GLY A 87 -4.59 -5.38 3.52
N MET A 88 -4.93 -5.02 4.74
CA MET A 88 -6.16 -4.33 5.09
C MET A 88 -5.85 -2.97 5.70
N SER A 89 -6.83 -2.08 5.72
CA SER A 89 -6.77 -0.83 6.47
C SER A 89 -7.81 -0.83 7.59
N VAL A 90 -7.40 -0.36 8.75
CA VAL A 90 -8.23 -0.37 9.97
C VAL A 90 -8.53 1.05 10.40
N ALA A 91 -9.79 1.31 10.72
CA ALA A 91 -10.26 2.56 11.32
C ALA A 91 -11.26 2.28 12.43
N ALA A 92 -11.64 3.31 13.19
CA ALA A 92 -12.61 3.15 14.29
C ALA A 92 -13.98 2.66 13.81
N ASP A 93 -14.35 2.97 12.57
CA ASP A 93 -15.61 2.59 11.95
C ASP A 93 -15.59 1.23 11.25
N GLY A 94 -14.44 0.58 11.10
CA GLY A 94 -14.37 -0.75 10.49
C GLY A 94 -13.02 -1.09 9.86
N VAL A 95 -12.98 -2.27 9.28
CA VAL A 95 -11.84 -2.84 8.57
C VAL A 95 -12.14 -2.89 7.08
N TYR A 96 -11.21 -2.39 6.28
CA TYR A 96 -11.34 -2.23 4.85
C TYR A 96 -10.35 -3.15 4.13
N LEU A 97 -10.83 -3.95 3.21
CA LEU A 97 -10.02 -4.85 2.41
C LEU A 97 -10.53 -4.92 0.97
N VAL A 98 -9.67 -5.31 0.07
CA VAL A 98 -10.00 -5.53 -1.33
C VAL A 98 -9.63 -6.96 -1.72
N SER A 99 -10.59 -7.65 -2.33
CA SER A 99 -10.36 -8.92 -3.00
C SER A 99 -10.08 -8.68 -4.50
N ASP A 100 -9.81 -9.74 -5.22
CA ASP A 100 -9.71 -9.71 -6.68
C ASP A 100 -11.07 -9.47 -7.38
N HIS A 101 -12.16 -9.25 -6.63
CA HIS A 101 -13.51 -9.00 -7.15
C HIS A 101 -14.16 -7.72 -6.64
N ALA A 102 -13.90 -7.34 -5.38
CA ALA A 102 -14.64 -6.25 -4.75
C ALA A 102 -13.86 -5.57 -3.62
N MET A 103 -14.26 -4.34 -3.34
CA MET A 103 -13.90 -3.59 -2.15
C MET A 103 -14.91 -3.88 -1.04
N TYR A 104 -14.42 -4.08 0.18
CA TYR A 104 -15.23 -4.46 1.34
C TYR A 104 -14.97 -3.56 2.55
N ARG A 105 -16.01 -3.41 3.35
CA ARG A 105 -15.92 -3.00 4.74
C ARG A 105 -16.48 -4.10 5.64
N PHE A 106 -15.72 -4.44 6.68
CA PHE A 106 -16.10 -5.36 7.73
C PHE A 106 -16.12 -4.66 9.09
N ALA A 107 -16.86 -5.22 10.02
CA ALA A 107 -16.81 -4.92 11.44
C ALA A 107 -16.93 -6.22 12.22
N ALA A 108 -16.51 -6.24 13.48
CA ALA A 108 -16.75 -7.37 14.36
C ALA A 108 -18.13 -7.22 15.04
N ASP A 109 -18.90 -8.31 15.18
CA ASP A 109 -20.08 -8.34 16.03
C ASP A 109 -19.70 -8.46 17.52
N ALA A 110 -20.70 -8.56 18.39
CA ALA A 110 -20.49 -8.67 19.84
C ALA A 110 -19.67 -9.90 20.26
N ASP A 111 -19.66 -10.94 19.43
CA ASP A 111 -18.90 -12.16 19.65
C ASP A 111 -17.49 -12.11 19.03
N GLY A 112 -17.16 -11.01 18.38
CA GLY A 112 -15.91 -10.81 17.65
C GLY A 112 -15.90 -11.41 16.24
N LYS A 113 -17.02 -11.91 15.71
CA LYS A 113 -17.08 -12.49 14.37
C LYS A 113 -17.09 -11.40 13.31
N PRO A 114 -16.28 -11.53 12.21
CA PRO A 114 -16.34 -10.61 11.09
C PRO A 114 -17.71 -10.60 10.41
N VAL A 115 -18.32 -9.42 10.29
CA VAL A 115 -19.58 -9.17 9.61
C VAL A 115 -19.35 -8.17 8.49
N GLN A 116 -19.79 -8.52 7.28
CA GLN A 116 -19.71 -7.64 6.12
C GLN A 116 -20.69 -6.46 6.28
N GLY A 117 -20.16 -5.24 6.30
CA GLY A 117 -20.95 -4.02 6.29
C GLY A 117 -21.44 -3.66 4.88
N TRP A 118 -20.51 -3.61 3.92
CA TRP A 118 -20.84 -3.37 2.52
C TRP A 118 -19.81 -4.02 1.59
N ARG A 119 -20.18 -4.15 0.29
CA ARG A 119 -19.38 -4.71 -0.79
C ARG A 119 -19.62 -3.92 -2.09
N GLU A 120 -18.57 -3.46 -2.72
CA GLU A 120 -18.61 -2.74 -4.00
C GLU A 120 -17.76 -3.48 -5.04
N VAL A 121 -18.41 -3.99 -6.07
CA VAL A 121 -17.74 -4.68 -7.20
C VAL A 121 -17.03 -3.63 -8.06
N TYR A 122 -15.85 -3.98 -8.56
CA TYR A 122 -15.09 -3.15 -9.48
C TYR A 122 -14.72 -3.94 -10.76
N ASP A 123 -14.23 -3.25 -11.77
CA ASP A 123 -13.75 -3.87 -13.00
C ASP A 123 -12.39 -4.55 -12.77
N ARG A 124 -12.37 -5.87 -12.83
CA ARG A 124 -11.16 -6.67 -12.62
C ARG A 124 -10.38 -6.96 -13.91
N GLY A 125 -10.82 -6.42 -15.07
CA GLY A 125 -10.24 -6.65 -16.38
C GLY A 125 -10.38 -8.10 -16.86
N THR A 126 -9.82 -8.38 -18.04
CA THR A 126 -9.85 -9.73 -18.64
C THR A 126 -8.69 -10.60 -18.22
N GLY A 127 -7.65 -10.04 -17.61
CA GLY A 127 -6.45 -10.76 -17.22
C GLY A 127 -5.64 -10.06 -16.12
N ARG A 128 -4.56 -10.71 -15.76
CA ARG A 128 -3.59 -10.21 -14.80
C ARG A 128 -2.63 -9.24 -15.50
N LYS A 129 -2.41 -8.06 -14.94
CA LYS A 129 -1.39 -7.12 -15.43
C LYS A 129 0.02 -7.69 -15.25
N VAL A 130 0.97 -7.19 -16.03
CA VAL A 130 2.38 -7.55 -15.89
C VAL A 130 2.85 -7.19 -14.48
N GLY A 131 3.51 -8.14 -13.82
CA GLY A 131 4.00 -8.00 -12.45
C GLY A 131 2.96 -8.23 -11.34
N ALA A 132 1.65 -8.16 -11.64
CA ALA A 132 0.62 -8.38 -10.63
C ALA A 132 0.56 -9.84 -10.13
N ILE A 133 0.22 -10.02 -8.88
CA ILE A 133 0.14 -11.33 -8.21
C ILE A 133 -1.12 -12.06 -8.63
N ASN A 134 -2.28 -11.38 -8.63
CA ASN A 134 -3.56 -11.93 -9.06
C ASN A 134 -4.26 -11.01 -10.06
N GLN A 135 -5.43 -11.40 -10.55
CA GLN A 135 -6.30 -10.57 -11.35
C GLN A 135 -7.16 -9.72 -10.42
N GLY A 136 -7.08 -8.41 -10.56
CA GLY A 136 -7.87 -7.46 -9.76
C GLY A 136 -7.03 -6.31 -9.25
N SER A 137 -7.54 -5.61 -8.24
CA SER A 137 -6.82 -4.52 -7.59
C SER A 137 -5.59 -5.04 -6.84
N GLY A 138 -4.43 -4.50 -7.15
CA GLY A 138 -3.18 -4.78 -6.43
C GLY A 138 -2.97 -3.89 -5.20
N THR A 139 -3.90 -2.96 -4.91
CA THR A 139 -3.71 -1.94 -3.87
C THR A 139 -4.31 -2.36 -2.53
N THR A 140 -3.64 -2.06 -1.42
CA THR A 140 -4.31 -2.02 -0.11
C THR A 140 -5.22 -0.80 -0.07
N PRO A 141 -6.45 -0.87 0.47
CA PRO A 141 -7.32 0.29 0.60
C PRO A 141 -6.65 1.44 1.34
N THR A 142 -6.74 2.64 0.80
CA THR A 142 -6.21 3.85 1.44
C THR A 142 -7.36 4.69 2.00
N LEU A 143 -7.29 4.98 3.29
CA LEU A 143 -8.29 5.79 3.98
C LEU A 143 -7.96 7.28 3.88
N LEU A 144 -8.97 8.11 3.62
CA LEU A 144 -8.84 9.57 3.60
C LEU A 144 -9.78 10.14 4.66
N GLY A 145 -9.20 10.58 5.78
CA GLY A 145 -9.95 11.02 6.94
C GLY A 145 -10.97 9.96 7.39
N GLU A 146 -12.14 10.41 7.82
CA GLU A 146 -13.23 9.53 8.28
C GLU A 146 -14.25 9.21 7.19
N ARG A 147 -14.14 9.83 5.99
CA ARG A 147 -15.21 9.84 4.99
C ARG A 147 -14.97 8.94 3.79
N TYR A 148 -13.72 8.76 3.36
CA TYR A 148 -13.44 8.12 2.09
C TYR A 148 -12.47 6.95 2.22
N VAL A 149 -12.59 6.01 1.29
CA VAL A 149 -11.63 4.96 1.04
C VAL A 149 -11.41 4.84 -0.46
N THR A 150 -10.17 4.60 -0.87
CA THR A 150 -9.80 4.50 -2.28
C THR A 150 -9.00 3.23 -2.56
N ILE A 151 -9.21 2.70 -3.76
CA ILE A 151 -8.43 1.63 -4.39
C ILE A 151 -8.24 1.98 -5.86
N THR A 152 -7.47 1.20 -6.60
CA THR A 152 -7.57 1.17 -8.07
C THR A 152 -8.28 -0.09 -8.52
N ASP A 153 -8.93 -0.03 -9.70
CA ASP A 153 -9.41 -1.22 -10.39
C ASP A 153 -8.32 -1.86 -11.25
N ASN A 154 -8.70 -2.87 -12.04
CA ASN A 154 -7.81 -3.53 -12.98
C ASN A 154 -8.35 -3.49 -14.42
N SER A 155 -9.14 -2.47 -14.77
CA SER A 155 -9.74 -2.30 -16.10
C SER A 155 -8.71 -2.44 -17.22
N ASP A 156 -9.10 -3.08 -18.30
CA ASP A 156 -8.26 -3.22 -19.49
C ASP A 156 -7.92 -1.86 -20.11
N GLY A 157 -6.73 -1.76 -20.68
CA GLY A 157 -6.19 -0.54 -21.28
C GLY A 157 -5.76 0.50 -20.25
N ARG A 158 -6.65 0.98 -19.40
CA ARG A 158 -6.35 1.96 -18.34
C ARG A 158 -7.04 1.55 -17.05
N ILE A 159 -6.27 1.51 -15.95
CA ILE A 159 -6.84 1.37 -14.61
C ILE A 159 -7.54 2.67 -14.20
N ASN A 160 -8.48 2.56 -13.28
CA ASN A 160 -9.14 3.72 -12.69
C ASN A 160 -8.84 3.80 -11.21
N LEU A 161 -8.69 5.04 -10.73
CA LEU A 161 -8.86 5.35 -9.31
C LEU A 161 -10.34 5.26 -8.98
N LEU A 162 -10.68 4.55 -7.92
CA LEU A 162 -12.03 4.43 -7.38
C LEU A 162 -12.05 5.02 -5.97
N VAL A 163 -12.98 5.94 -5.71
CA VAL A 163 -13.17 6.54 -4.39
C VAL A 163 -14.57 6.23 -3.89
N TYR A 164 -14.66 5.67 -2.70
CA TYR A 164 -15.92 5.27 -2.08
C TYR A 164 -16.16 6.00 -0.77
N ARG A 165 -17.44 6.24 -0.44
CA ARG A 165 -17.88 6.65 0.91
C ARG A 165 -17.69 5.49 1.88
N ARG A 166 -17.25 5.79 3.11
CA ARG A 166 -17.03 4.80 4.15
C ARG A 166 -18.28 4.50 4.97
N GLU A 167 -19.25 5.40 5.01
CA GLU A 167 -20.50 5.28 5.78
C GLU A 167 -21.14 3.90 5.58
N GLN A 168 -21.55 3.24 6.68
CA GLN A 168 -22.11 1.90 6.59
C GLN A 168 -23.48 1.91 5.90
N ASP A 169 -24.37 2.78 6.33
CA ASP A 169 -25.78 2.78 5.94
C ASP A 169 -26.09 3.82 4.85
N TYR A 170 -25.13 4.04 3.93
CA TYR A 170 -25.32 4.96 2.83
C TYR A 170 -26.27 4.39 1.78
N ALA A 171 -27.44 5.03 1.60
CA ALA A 171 -28.50 4.57 0.70
C ALA A 171 -28.29 4.97 -0.78
N GLY A 172 -27.30 5.85 -1.07
CA GLY A 172 -27.01 6.31 -2.43
C GLY A 172 -25.92 5.50 -3.13
N ASN A 173 -25.44 6.03 -4.25
CA ASN A 173 -24.25 5.49 -4.92
C ASN A 173 -23.00 5.77 -4.06
N ARG A 174 -22.40 4.70 -3.54
CA ARG A 174 -21.20 4.78 -2.71
C ARG A 174 -19.98 5.26 -3.49
N LEU A 175 -19.87 4.92 -4.76
CA LEU A 175 -18.80 5.35 -5.64
C LEU A 175 -18.95 6.85 -5.95
N ILE A 176 -18.01 7.65 -5.43
CA ILE A 176 -17.93 9.10 -5.67
C ILE A 176 -17.23 9.38 -7.00
N CYS A 177 -16.17 8.60 -7.28
CA CYS A 177 -15.28 8.88 -8.39
C CYS A 177 -14.77 7.59 -9.00
N LYS A 178 -14.82 7.51 -10.33
CA LYS A 178 -14.08 6.57 -11.17
C LYS A 178 -13.30 7.39 -12.19
N LEU A 179 -11.98 7.50 -12.00
CA LEU A 179 -11.12 8.33 -12.83
C LEU A 179 -10.02 7.49 -13.49
N PRO A 180 -9.95 7.42 -14.83
CA PRO A 180 -8.86 6.74 -15.53
C PRO A 180 -7.52 7.44 -15.24
N VAL A 181 -6.48 6.66 -14.90
CA VAL A 181 -5.16 7.18 -14.57
C VAL A 181 -4.09 6.61 -15.51
N PHE A 182 -3.02 7.37 -15.72
CA PHE A 182 -1.87 7.05 -16.57
C PHE A 182 -2.22 6.91 -18.07
N ASP A 183 -1.28 6.43 -18.88
CA ASP A 183 -1.47 6.30 -20.32
C ASP A 183 -2.18 4.99 -20.70
N ASN A 184 -2.89 4.99 -21.83
CA ASN A 184 -3.57 3.79 -22.33
C ASN A 184 -2.57 2.69 -22.66
N ASN A 185 -2.85 1.45 -22.24
CA ASN A 185 -1.98 0.27 -22.35
C ASN A 185 -0.62 0.38 -21.63
N ALA A 186 -0.46 1.41 -20.79
CA ALA A 186 0.71 1.65 -19.94
C ALA A 186 0.27 2.06 -18.53
N SER A 187 -0.74 1.39 -18.02
CA SER A 187 -1.43 1.74 -16.78
C SER A 187 -1.65 0.50 -15.93
N ALA A 188 -0.97 0.43 -14.80
CA ALA A 188 -1.10 -0.60 -13.78
C ALA A 188 -0.60 -0.06 -12.44
N THR A 189 -1.11 -0.55 -11.31
CA THR A 189 -0.49 -0.32 -10.02
C THR A 189 -0.82 -1.43 -9.03
N ASP A 190 0.20 -1.88 -8.32
CA ASP A 190 0.13 -2.71 -7.10
C ASP A 190 0.53 -1.91 -5.85
N ASN A 191 0.90 -0.63 -6.02
CA ASN A 191 1.21 0.27 -4.93
C ASN A 191 -0.05 0.90 -4.35
N SER A 192 -0.14 0.91 -3.03
CA SER A 192 -1.21 1.60 -2.32
C SER A 192 -1.03 3.11 -2.44
N ALA A 193 -2.14 3.85 -2.56
CA ALA A 193 -2.12 5.30 -2.65
C ALA A 193 -1.63 5.96 -1.35
N ILE A 194 -1.16 7.21 -1.43
CA ILE A 194 -1.09 8.13 -0.30
C ILE A 194 -2.37 8.95 -0.28
N GLY A 195 -2.98 9.09 0.91
CA GLY A 195 -4.13 9.96 1.13
C GLY A 195 -3.78 11.12 2.08
N TRP A 196 -4.12 12.35 1.71
CA TRP A 196 -4.04 13.52 2.58
C TRP A 196 -5.18 14.49 2.30
N GLY A 197 -6.04 14.73 3.30
CA GLY A 197 -7.25 15.51 3.11
C GLY A 197 -8.15 14.90 2.03
N ARG A 198 -8.32 15.60 0.92
CA ARG A 198 -9.03 15.12 -0.27
C ARG A 198 -8.10 14.69 -1.40
N SER A 199 -6.79 14.75 -1.20
CA SER A 199 -5.80 14.45 -2.23
C SER A 199 -5.34 13.00 -2.16
N ILE A 200 -5.19 12.40 -3.32
CA ILE A 200 -4.76 11.01 -3.51
C ILE A 200 -3.56 11.02 -4.45
N ILE A 201 -2.47 10.37 -4.04
CA ILE A 201 -1.27 10.19 -4.86
C ILE A 201 -1.17 8.73 -5.26
N LEU A 202 -1.00 8.49 -6.56
CA LEU A 202 -0.82 7.17 -7.15
C LEU A 202 0.49 7.08 -7.92
N GLU A 203 1.05 5.88 -7.99
CA GLU A 203 2.19 5.52 -8.82
C GLU A 203 1.79 4.52 -9.88
N ASN A 204 2.46 4.60 -11.04
CA ASN A 204 2.35 3.65 -12.14
C ASN A 204 3.48 2.63 -12.08
N ASN A 205 3.17 1.35 -12.10
CA ASN A 205 4.16 0.28 -12.22
C ASN A 205 4.01 -0.56 -13.50
N ALA A 206 3.30 -0.04 -14.51
CA ALA A 206 3.13 -0.72 -15.78
C ALA A 206 4.48 -1.09 -16.41
N GLY A 207 4.63 -2.34 -16.83
CA GLY A 207 5.86 -2.88 -17.39
C GLY A 207 6.89 -3.36 -16.37
N TYR A 208 6.71 -3.08 -15.07
CA TYR A 208 7.56 -3.63 -14.01
C TYR A 208 7.10 -5.03 -13.63
N THR A 209 8.02 -5.98 -13.59
CA THR A 209 7.72 -7.38 -13.23
C THR A 209 8.17 -7.69 -11.80
N SER A 210 9.44 -7.62 -11.55
CA SER A 210 10.11 -7.69 -10.25
C SER A 210 11.60 -7.43 -10.46
N ALA A 211 12.32 -7.10 -9.42
CA ALA A 211 13.76 -6.86 -9.48
C ALA A 211 14.57 -8.04 -10.07
N PHE A 212 14.11 -9.29 -9.89
CA PHE A 212 14.82 -10.47 -10.40
C PHE A 212 14.37 -10.91 -11.80
N ALA A 213 13.17 -10.52 -12.22
CA ALA A 213 12.59 -10.93 -13.51
C ALA A 213 12.62 -9.83 -14.56
N GLN A 214 12.86 -8.58 -14.17
CA GLN A 214 12.89 -7.44 -15.09
C GLN A 214 14.12 -7.53 -16.01
N LYS A 215 13.85 -7.66 -17.32
CA LYS A 215 14.89 -7.75 -18.34
C LYS A 215 15.06 -6.43 -19.11
N ASP A 216 13.95 -5.76 -19.36
CA ASP A 216 13.92 -4.49 -20.08
C ASP A 216 13.42 -3.37 -19.15
N TRP A 217 14.35 -2.64 -18.57
CA TRP A 217 14.06 -1.52 -17.68
C TRP A 217 13.53 -0.29 -18.42
N GLN A 218 13.76 -0.21 -19.74
CA GLN A 218 13.20 0.87 -20.57
C GLN A 218 11.69 0.69 -20.78
N ALA A 219 11.18 -0.56 -20.71
CA ALA A 219 9.77 -0.87 -20.82
C ALA A 219 8.95 -0.51 -19.57
N VAL A 220 9.59 -0.15 -18.46
CA VAL A 220 8.90 0.31 -17.25
C VAL A 220 8.39 1.73 -17.48
N HIS A 221 7.07 1.90 -17.41
CA HIS A 221 6.44 3.19 -17.61
C HIS A 221 6.49 4.05 -16.33
N GLY A 222 6.70 5.35 -16.51
CA GLY A 222 6.56 6.32 -15.44
C GLY A 222 5.11 6.71 -15.22
N GLY A 223 4.88 7.45 -14.18
CA GLY A 223 3.62 8.05 -13.82
C GLY A 223 3.46 8.17 -12.32
N ILE A 224 3.35 9.39 -11.84
CA ILE A 224 2.95 9.71 -10.47
C ILE A 224 1.87 10.78 -10.61
N SER A 225 0.67 10.52 -10.11
CA SER A 225 -0.47 11.41 -10.28
C SER A 225 -1.02 11.87 -8.94
N ARG A 226 -1.39 13.15 -8.85
CA ARG A 226 -2.24 13.67 -7.79
C ARG A 226 -3.64 13.87 -8.30
N ILE A 227 -4.60 13.29 -7.59
CA ILE A 227 -6.02 13.41 -7.85
C ILE A 227 -6.69 13.99 -6.60
N ASP A 228 -7.54 14.98 -6.76
CA ASP A 228 -8.29 15.60 -5.66
C ASP A 228 -9.78 15.27 -5.79
N ILE A 229 -10.42 14.84 -4.69
CA ILE A 229 -11.87 14.69 -4.57
C ILE A 229 -12.49 16.09 -4.54
N ARG A 230 -13.46 16.36 -5.43
CA ARG A 230 -14.16 17.65 -5.48
C ARG A 230 -14.86 17.97 -4.17
N ALA A 231 -14.94 19.25 -3.85
CA ALA A 231 -15.52 19.72 -2.59
C ALA A 231 -17.00 19.34 -2.44
N ASP A 232 -17.74 19.30 -3.54
CA ASP A 232 -19.15 18.91 -3.64
C ASP A 232 -19.37 17.41 -3.80
N GLU A 233 -18.27 16.62 -3.82
CA GLU A 233 -18.28 15.17 -4.00
C GLU A 233 -18.91 14.69 -5.33
N SER A 234 -18.95 15.54 -6.34
CA SER A 234 -19.45 15.21 -7.67
C SER A 234 -18.49 14.39 -8.53
N GLY A 235 -17.28 14.11 -8.01
CA GLY A 235 -16.23 13.38 -8.70
C GLY A 235 -14.84 13.77 -8.22
N CYS A 236 -13.83 13.49 -9.05
CA CYS A 236 -12.42 13.81 -8.80
C CYS A 236 -11.81 14.51 -10.00
N ASP A 237 -10.75 15.28 -9.75
CA ASP A 237 -9.96 15.95 -10.77
C ASP A 237 -8.51 15.51 -10.70
N LEU A 238 -7.90 15.22 -11.86
CA LEU A 238 -6.45 15.09 -11.97
C LEU A 238 -5.82 16.47 -11.83
N VAL A 239 -5.04 16.67 -10.78
CA VAL A 239 -4.39 17.96 -10.47
C VAL A 239 -3.08 18.08 -11.25
N TRP A 240 -2.23 17.05 -11.17
CA TRP A 240 -0.99 16.97 -11.93
C TRP A 240 -0.57 15.50 -12.14
N GLU A 241 0.25 15.28 -13.16
CA GLU A 241 0.92 14.02 -13.43
C GLU A 241 2.39 14.27 -13.74
N SER A 242 3.27 13.55 -13.04
CA SER A 242 4.71 13.48 -13.31
C SER A 242 5.03 12.23 -14.11
N LYS A 243 6.00 12.27 -15.01
CA LYS A 243 6.47 11.13 -15.81
C LYS A 243 7.63 10.36 -15.15
N GLU A 244 7.96 10.67 -13.91
CA GLU A 244 8.98 9.96 -13.15
C GLU A 244 8.62 8.48 -12.99
N ARG A 245 9.65 7.61 -12.98
CA ARG A 245 9.50 6.18 -12.80
C ARG A 245 9.71 5.81 -11.34
N SER A 246 8.70 5.27 -10.71
CA SER A 246 8.78 4.84 -9.31
C SER A 246 7.90 3.60 -9.10
N PRO A 247 8.26 2.46 -9.76
CA PRO A 247 7.32 1.35 -9.90
C PRO A 247 7.17 0.49 -8.65
N SER A 248 8.08 0.56 -7.70
CA SER A 248 8.17 -0.42 -6.62
C SER A 248 8.40 0.17 -5.23
N VAL A 249 8.26 1.47 -5.05
CA VAL A 249 8.38 2.07 -3.71
C VAL A 249 7.01 2.21 -3.04
N VAL A 250 6.99 2.15 -1.71
CA VAL A 250 5.87 2.67 -0.91
C VAL A 250 6.25 4.08 -0.45
N PRO A 251 5.74 5.12 -1.13
CA PRO A 251 6.19 6.49 -0.94
C PRO A 251 5.70 7.10 0.38
N LYS A 252 6.20 8.30 0.69
CA LYS A 252 5.79 9.05 1.88
C LYS A 252 5.52 10.51 1.55
N LEU A 253 4.47 11.04 2.15
CA LEU A 253 4.21 12.49 2.21
C LEU A 253 4.71 13.03 3.55
N SER A 254 5.60 13.99 3.50
CA SER A 254 5.93 14.83 4.65
C SER A 254 5.05 16.06 4.63
N VAL A 255 4.03 16.07 5.47
CA VAL A 255 3.08 17.19 5.59
C VAL A 255 3.79 18.46 6.09
N GLY A 256 4.84 18.30 6.91
CA GLY A 256 5.60 19.41 7.47
C GLY A 256 6.33 20.27 6.45
N ASN A 257 6.81 19.68 5.35
CA ASN A 257 7.54 20.40 4.30
C ASN A 257 6.86 20.36 2.93
N GLY A 258 5.72 19.66 2.79
CA GLY A 258 4.97 19.58 1.54
C GLY A 258 5.68 18.75 0.44
N LEU A 259 6.53 17.80 0.81
CA LEU A 259 7.26 16.98 -0.13
C LEU A 259 6.76 15.53 -0.12
N LEU A 260 6.66 14.99 -1.32
CA LEU A 260 6.41 13.58 -1.59
C LEU A 260 7.73 12.89 -1.87
N TYR A 261 8.09 11.88 -1.08
CA TYR A 261 9.33 11.14 -1.23
C TYR A 261 9.08 9.83 -1.95
N PHE A 262 9.86 9.60 -3.02
CA PHE A 262 9.84 8.43 -3.87
C PHE A 262 11.24 7.84 -4.02
N TYR A 263 11.30 6.59 -4.46
CA TYR A 263 12.54 5.96 -4.86
C TYR A 263 12.43 5.60 -6.34
N THR A 264 13.31 6.17 -7.16
CA THR A 264 13.24 6.12 -8.62
C THR A 264 14.52 5.53 -9.19
N PHE A 265 14.49 5.15 -10.47
CA PHE A 265 15.66 4.67 -11.17
C PHE A 265 15.77 5.28 -12.56
N GLU A 266 16.99 5.29 -13.07
CA GLU A 266 17.32 5.69 -14.43
C GLU A 266 18.20 4.60 -15.08
N PRO A 267 17.71 3.93 -16.16
CA PRO A 267 18.51 2.96 -16.89
C PRO A 267 19.75 3.61 -17.50
N GLN A 268 20.91 3.01 -17.30
CA GLN A 268 22.18 3.46 -17.83
C GLN A 268 22.52 2.74 -19.15
N ALA A 269 23.47 3.28 -19.91
CA ALA A 269 23.89 2.73 -21.20
C ALA A 269 24.57 1.35 -21.09
N ASP A 270 25.12 1.01 -19.94
CA ASP A 270 25.74 -0.28 -19.62
C ASP A 270 24.76 -1.37 -19.20
N GLY A 271 23.46 -1.03 -19.14
CA GLY A 271 22.38 -1.93 -18.74
C GLY A 271 22.09 -1.96 -17.24
N GLU A 272 22.86 -1.27 -16.43
CA GLU A 272 22.59 -1.09 -15.00
C GLU A 272 21.56 0.03 -14.77
N ASN A 273 21.01 0.11 -13.56
CA ASN A 273 20.15 1.22 -13.13
C ASN A 273 20.86 2.07 -12.08
N ALA A 274 20.84 3.38 -12.28
CA ALA A 274 21.14 4.34 -11.22
C ALA A 274 19.88 4.59 -10.39
N TRP A 275 19.96 4.44 -9.08
CA TRP A 275 18.85 4.55 -8.14
C TRP A 275 18.95 5.83 -7.32
N TYR A 276 17.81 6.48 -7.10
CA TYR A 276 17.75 7.79 -6.45
C TYR A 276 16.64 7.86 -5.41
N LEU A 277 16.90 8.48 -4.27
CA LEU A 277 15.86 9.10 -3.48
C LEU A 277 15.44 10.39 -4.19
N MET A 278 14.14 10.52 -4.42
CA MET A 278 13.57 11.66 -5.13
C MET A 278 12.49 12.33 -4.26
N ALA A 279 12.39 13.65 -4.35
CA ALA A 279 11.26 14.38 -3.78
C ALA A 279 10.53 15.18 -4.85
N LEU A 280 9.20 15.08 -4.82
CA LEU A 280 8.28 15.92 -5.60
C LEU A 280 7.58 16.91 -4.69
N ASP A 281 7.32 18.10 -5.20
CA ASP A 281 6.46 19.08 -4.55
C ASP A 281 5.00 18.62 -4.59
N PHE A 282 4.36 18.52 -3.45
CA PHE A 282 2.97 18.04 -3.35
C PHE A 282 1.98 18.92 -4.13
N ALA A 283 2.19 20.24 -4.16
CA ALA A 283 1.26 21.14 -4.82
C ALA A 283 1.36 21.08 -6.35
N SER A 284 2.57 20.99 -6.88
CA SER A 284 2.84 21.13 -8.33
C SER A 284 3.27 19.85 -9.04
N GLY A 285 3.67 18.79 -8.34
CA GLY A 285 4.23 17.57 -8.92
C GLY A 285 5.64 17.75 -9.49
N GLN A 286 6.27 18.91 -9.31
CA GLN A 286 7.61 19.17 -9.80
C GLN A 286 8.66 18.47 -8.94
N THR A 287 9.65 17.86 -9.60
CA THR A 287 10.82 17.29 -8.93
C THR A 287 11.62 18.40 -8.24
N ARG A 288 11.81 18.28 -6.92
CA ARG A 288 12.59 19.20 -6.11
C ARG A 288 14.05 18.80 -6.03
N PHE A 289 14.30 17.52 -5.89
CA PHE A 289 15.65 16.95 -5.97
C PHE A 289 15.62 15.46 -6.32
N LYS A 290 16.75 14.96 -6.79
CA LYS A 290 17.13 13.55 -6.90
C LYS A 290 18.50 13.38 -6.28
N ALA A 291 18.62 12.52 -5.28
CA ALA A 291 19.89 12.17 -4.63
C ALA A 291 20.27 10.73 -5.02
N LEU A 292 21.43 10.57 -5.66
CA LEU A 292 21.93 9.25 -6.06
C LEU A 292 22.17 8.38 -4.83
N SER A 293 21.50 7.23 -4.77
CA SER A 293 21.71 6.20 -3.76
C SER A 293 22.81 5.23 -4.14
N GLY A 294 22.89 4.87 -5.42
CA GLY A 294 23.91 4.00 -5.99
C GLY A 294 23.49 3.42 -7.34
N VAL A 295 24.33 2.52 -7.88
CA VAL A 295 24.12 1.89 -9.17
C VAL A 295 24.06 0.37 -9.01
N GLY A 296 23.21 -0.27 -9.80
CA GLY A 296 23.07 -1.72 -9.86
C GLY A 296 21.98 -2.29 -8.96
N GLN A 297 21.75 -3.59 -9.07
CA GLN A 297 20.65 -4.32 -8.42
C GLN A 297 20.70 -4.25 -6.88
N ALA A 298 21.88 -4.10 -6.27
CA ALA A 298 22.01 -3.97 -4.82
C ALA A 298 21.23 -2.77 -4.26
N PHE A 299 20.99 -1.75 -5.09
CA PHE A 299 20.24 -0.54 -4.71
C PHE A 299 18.75 -0.58 -5.08
N ASP A 300 18.27 -1.66 -5.71
CA ASP A 300 16.84 -1.84 -5.95
C ASP A 300 16.09 -2.05 -4.63
N ASN A 301 15.04 -1.27 -4.42
CA ASN A 301 14.26 -1.29 -3.17
C ASN A 301 13.18 -2.37 -3.12
N ASN A 302 12.79 -2.96 -4.25
CA ASN A 302 11.86 -4.09 -4.37
C ASN A 302 10.69 -4.03 -3.36
N TRP A 303 9.83 -3.03 -3.49
CA TRP A 303 8.64 -2.79 -2.67
C TRP A 303 8.91 -2.33 -1.22
N SER A 304 10.17 -2.09 -0.85
CA SER A 304 10.49 -1.50 0.46
C SER A 304 9.91 -0.09 0.59
N PRO A 305 9.28 0.22 1.73
CA PRO A 305 8.81 1.57 1.99
C PRO A 305 9.95 2.53 2.32
N ILE A 306 9.73 3.81 2.00
CA ILE A 306 10.55 4.89 2.56
C ILE A 306 10.11 5.12 4.02
N THR A 307 11.06 5.29 4.92
CA THR A 307 10.83 5.73 6.29
C THR A 307 11.52 7.06 6.51
N LEU A 308 10.77 8.06 6.97
CA LEU A 308 11.29 9.37 7.35
C LEU A 308 11.44 9.40 8.87
N ALA A 309 12.65 9.56 9.35
CA ALA A 309 12.93 9.65 10.78
C ALA A 309 12.73 11.09 11.31
N PRO A 310 12.54 11.26 12.63
CA PRO A 310 12.33 12.59 13.23
C PRO A 310 13.48 13.57 13.03
N ASP A 311 14.69 13.08 12.80
CA ASP A 311 15.89 13.88 12.51
C ASP A 311 16.02 14.30 11.05
N GLY A 312 15.02 13.97 10.21
CA GLY A 312 15.02 14.25 8.76
C GLY A 312 15.73 13.22 7.90
N THR A 313 16.29 12.15 8.50
CA THR A 313 16.90 11.06 7.72
C THR A 313 15.85 10.23 7.00
N ALA A 314 16.04 9.99 5.70
CA ALA A 314 15.24 9.06 4.92
C ALA A 314 15.94 7.70 4.84
N TYR A 315 15.21 6.62 5.13
CA TYR A 315 15.68 5.24 5.04
C TYR A 315 14.91 4.48 3.98
N VAL A 316 15.64 3.69 3.17
CA VAL A 316 15.06 2.80 2.15
C VAL A 316 15.78 1.44 2.25
N GLY A 317 15.01 0.37 2.47
CA GLY A 317 15.54 -1.00 2.35
C GLY A 317 15.83 -1.30 0.88
N THR A 318 16.95 -1.95 0.60
CA THR A 318 17.35 -2.41 -0.73
C THR A 318 17.90 -3.82 -0.66
N PHE A 319 18.10 -4.50 -1.79
CA PHE A 319 18.68 -5.84 -1.78
C PHE A 319 20.08 -5.89 -1.17
N GLY A 320 20.87 -4.83 -1.32
CA GLY A 320 22.22 -4.75 -0.73
C GLY A 320 22.24 -4.38 0.74
N GLY A 321 21.09 -3.95 1.31
CA GLY A 321 21.02 -3.51 2.70
C GLY A 321 20.07 -2.34 2.94
N LEU A 322 20.53 -1.32 3.62
CA LEU A 322 19.77 -0.12 3.97
C LEU A 322 20.46 1.12 3.42
N VAL A 323 19.75 1.88 2.60
CA VAL A 323 20.18 3.22 2.18
C VAL A 323 19.67 4.23 3.18
N ALA A 324 20.53 5.10 3.68
CA ALA A 324 20.19 6.24 4.53
C ALA A 324 20.65 7.53 3.86
N LEU A 325 19.77 8.51 3.77
CA LEU A 325 20.04 9.84 3.21
C LEU A 325 19.61 10.90 4.21
N TRP A 326 20.46 11.87 4.45
CA TRP A 326 20.23 12.98 5.36
C TRP A 326 20.83 14.28 4.84
N ASP A 327 20.34 15.40 5.35
CA ASP A 327 20.82 16.72 4.98
C ASP A 327 22.18 17.01 5.63
N LYS A 328 23.13 17.43 4.82
CA LYS A 328 24.48 17.78 5.29
C LYS A 328 24.45 19.17 5.98
N GLY A 329 24.56 19.19 7.31
CA GLY A 329 24.84 20.42 8.06
C GLY A 329 23.61 21.18 8.55
N VAL A 330 22.44 20.55 8.66
CA VAL A 330 21.29 21.18 9.35
C VAL A 330 21.42 20.88 10.84
N ASN A 331 21.78 21.92 11.61
CA ASN A 331 21.54 21.91 13.05
C ASN A 331 20.01 21.86 13.28
N ALA A 332 19.54 20.95 14.12
CA ALA A 332 18.14 20.65 14.40
C ALA A 332 17.33 21.79 15.06
N SER A 333 17.51 23.04 14.67
CA SER A 333 16.93 24.22 15.32
C SER A 333 15.96 25.05 14.45
N SER A 334 15.58 24.62 13.25
CA SER A 334 14.52 25.31 12.48
C SER A 334 13.23 24.48 12.51
N GLU A 335 12.17 24.99 13.16
CA GLU A 335 10.83 24.40 13.05
C GLU A 335 10.38 24.38 11.58
N PRO A 336 9.93 23.22 11.07
CA PRO A 336 9.44 23.14 9.69
C PRO A 336 8.10 23.86 9.53
N ALA A 337 7.91 24.49 8.39
CA ALA A 337 6.61 25.06 8.02
C ALA A 337 5.57 23.93 7.88
N ARG A 338 4.46 24.01 8.62
CA ARG A 338 3.37 23.02 8.57
C ARG A 338 2.36 23.37 7.47
N LEU A 339 1.93 22.36 6.70
CA LEU A 339 0.75 22.50 5.84
C LEU A 339 -0.50 22.61 6.73
N SER A 340 -1.34 23.61 6.48
CA SER A 340 -2.65 23.70 7.13
C SER A 340 -3.66 22.83 6.39
N GLU A 341 -4.48 22.09 7.11
CA GLU A 341 -5.67 21.43 6.54
C GLU A 341 -6.63 22.50 6.00
N LYS A 342 -6.95 22.45 4.72
CA LYS A 342 -8.03 23.23 4.10
C LYS A 342 -9.07 22.31 3.50
#